data_da89af74bcb2fbb1bd289d65515f1372
#
_entry.id   da89af74bcb2fbb1bd289d65515f1372
#
_cell.length_a   1.000
_cell.length_b   1.000
_cell.length_c   1.000
_cell.angle_alpha   90.00
_cell.angle_beta   90.00
_cell.angle_gamma   90.00
#
_symmetry.space_group_name_H-M   'P 1'
#
loop_
_entity.id
_entity.type
_entity.pdbx_description
1 polymer ?
#
loop_
_entity_poly.entity_id
_entity_poly.type
_entity_poly.pdbx_seq_one_letter_code
_entity_poly.pdbx_strand_id
1 'polypeptide(L)'
;MMNYLKLVDFEVKRFGKIYAVLIALLVILQPVAMLISLSGVEDSLRGFDQIDGMPMNQYTQSLLFVLPNILCIGALVFYVFGTWYLEWFGKNTFAYQILLLPGNRMSVYFAKLTSLLLFIAGCLVAQLAIFPLLKAIYASRIPIEYRANDSLMSWIAQQQFILDVVIPVNGLKFFVHYSLGIMAVIILFTMIVLERSFRLKGIGLSILYGIGCVFLFIIADLFEPLFFSLYPNEYITIKVICTAVTIGLSLWISNYAINKKISV
;
A
#
# COMPACT_ATOMS: atom_id res chain seq x y z
N MET A 1 1.54 -3.58 -32.71
CA MET A 1 0.83 -3.69 -31.41
C MET A 1 1.84 -3.55 -30.28
N MET A 2 1.73 -2.54 -29.44
CA MET A 2 2.51 -2.51 -28.20
C MET A 2 1.91 -3.56 -27.27
N ASN A 3 2.69 -4.58 -26.92
CA ASN A 3 2.24 -5.61 -26.00
C ASN A 3 2.03 -4.98 -24.62
N TYR A 4 0.97 -5.35 -23.92
CA TYR A 4 0.66 -4.90 -22.56
C TYR A 4 1.88 -4.91 -21.62
N LEU A 5 2.69 -5.96 -21.70
CA LEU A 5 3.93 -6.11 -20.93
C LEU A 5 4.96 -5.00 -21.18
N LYS A 6 5.02 -4.46 -22.42
CA LYS A 6 5.92 -3.32 -22.72
C LYS A 6 5.45 -2.02 -22.05
N LEU A 7 4.14 -1.84 -21.89
CA LEU A 7 3.59 -0.70 -21.14
C LEU A 7 3.92 -0.81 -19.65
N VAL A 8 3.77 -2.00 -19.07
CA VAL A 8 4.15 -2.26 -17.69
C VAL A 8 5.65 -2.05 -17.48
N ASP A 9 6.50 -2.59 -18.35
CA ASP A 9 7.96 -2.42 -18.28
C ASP A 9 8.37 -0.94 -18.36
N PHE A 10 7.71 -0.16 -19.20
CA PHE A 10 7.94 1.29 -19.30
C PHE A 10 7.64 2.00 -17.96
N GLU A 11 6.49 1.71 -17.35
CA GLU A 11 6.10 2.31 -16.06
C GLU A 11 7.05 1.86 -14.94
N VAL A 12 7.43 0.59 -14.92
CA VAL A 12 8.37 0.05 -13.94
C VAL A 12 9.75 0.71 -14.08
N LYS A 13 10.28 0.86 -15.28
CA LYS A 13 11.57 1.52 -15.51
C LYS A 13 11.57 2.98 -15.11
N ARG A 14 10.46 3.67 -15.31
CA ARG A 14 10.31 5.09 -14.99
C ARG A 14 10.44 5.37 -13.49
N PHE A 15 9.85 4.56 -12.65
CA PHE A 15 9.90 4.71 -11.19
C PHE A 15 10.99 3.84 -10.54
N GLY A 16 11.54 2.88 -11.26
CA GLY A 16 12.43 1.85 -10.74
C GLY A 16 13.66 2.38 -10.00
N LYS A 17 14.23 3.51 -10.42
CA LYS A 17 15.38 4.13 -9.72
C LYS A 17 14.99 4.64 -8.34
N ILE A 18 13.86 5.33 -8.22
CA ILE A 18 13.35 5.85 -6.94
C ILE A 18 12.97 4.68 -6.05
N TYR A 19 12.30 3.68 -6.61
CA TYR A 19 11.92 2.47 -5.91
C TYR A 19 13.14 1.68 -5.37
N ALA A 20 14.20 1.53 -6.16
CA ALA A 20 15.43 0.88 -5.69
C ALA A 20 16.07 1.61 -4.50
N VAL A 21 16.06 2.95 -4.52
CA VAL A 21 16.53 3.76 -3.37
C VAL A 21 15.66 3.53 -2.14
N LEU A 22 14.34 3.46 -2.29
CA LEU A 22 13.42 3.20 -1.18
C LEU A 22 13.65 1.81 -0.55
N ILE A 23 13.82 0.77 -1.38
CA ILE A 23 14.15 -0.58 -0.88
C ILE A 23 15.51 -0.59 -0.19
N ALA A 24 16.53 0.06 -0.74
CA ALA A 24 17.84 0.15 -0.11
C ALA A 24 17.74 0.87 1.25
N LEU A 25 16.95 1.94 1.33
CA LEU A 25 16.71 2.70 2.55
C LEU A 25 16.03 1.83 3.62
N LEU A 26 15.02 1.03 3.22
CA LEU A 26 14.35 0.07 4.10
C LEU A 26 15.34 -0.98 4.65
N VAL A 27 16.14 -1.58 3.75
CA VAL A 27 17.11 -2.64 4.10
C VAL A 27 18.24 -2.12 5.00
N ILE A 28 18.61 -0.84 4.93
CA ILE A 28 19.68 -0.24 5.73
C ILE A 28 19.12 0.33 7.04
N LEU A 29 18.06 1.13 7.01
CA LEU A 29 17.59 1.84 8.19
C LEU A 29 16.95 0.94 9.25
N GLN A 30 16.26 -0.12 8.87
CA GLN A 30 15.63 -1.02 9.84
C GLN A 30 16.64 -1.76 10.72
N PRO A 31 17.71 -2.38 10.17
CA PRO A 31 18.76 -2.96 11.02
C PRO A 31 19.48 -1.93 11.89
N VAL A 32 19.74 -0.74 11.35
CA VAL A 32 20.37 0.36 12.14
C VAL A 32 19.44 0.80 13.29
N ALA A 33 18.15 0.99 13.01
CA ALA A 33 17.17 1.34 14.02
C ALA A 33 17.08 0.28 15.13
N MET A 34 17.13 -1.00 14.75
CA MET A 34 17.13 -2.12 15.69
C MET A 34 18.39 -2.14 16.54
N LEU A 35 19.58 -1.92 15.97
CA LEU A 35 20.84 -1.82 16.70
C LEU A 35 20.80 -0.69 17.73
N ILE A 36 20.27 0.48 17.35
CA ILE A 36 20.10 1.63 18.25
C ILE A 36 19.12 1.29 19.39
N SER A 37 18.00 0.65 19.07
CA SER A 37 17.01 0.25 20.08
C SER A 37 17.55 -0.80 21.07
N LEU A 38 18.50 -1.63 20.63
CA LEU A 38 19.15 -2.65 21.46
C LEU A 38 20.36 -2.14 22.26
N SER A 39 20.92 -0.98 21.91
CA SER A 39 22.15 -0.47 22.53
C SER A 39 22.04 -0.16 24.03
N GLY A 40 20.83 0.11 24.55
CA GLY A 40 20.59 0.38 25.98
C GLY A 40 20.16 -0.84 26.78
N VAL A 41 19.95 -1.98 26.15
CA VAL A 41 19.35 -3.17 26.82
C VAL A 41 20.36 -3.89 27.72
N GLU A 42 21.64 -3.91 27.36
CA GLU A 42 22.70 -4.57 28.15
C GLU A 42 22.82 -3.95 29.58
N ASP A 43 22.66 -2.65 29.71
CA ASP A 43 22.69 -1.96 31.00
C ASP A 43 21.40 -2.22 31.82
N SER A 44 20.27 -2.37 31.13
CA SER A 44 18.98 -2.70 31.76
C SER A 44 18.93 -4.14 32.27
N LEU A 45 19.59 -5.09 31.57
CA LEU A 45 19.62 -6.50 31.96
C LEU A 45 20.35 -6.73 33.30
N ARG A 46 21.30 -5.85 33.66
CA ARG A 46 22.05 -5.97 34.93
C ARG A 46 21.25 -5.64 36.19
N GLY A 47 20.06 -5.04 36.02
CA GLY A 47 19.21 -4.57 37.13
C GLY A 47 17.94 -5.39 37.41
N PHE A 48 17.64 -6.41 36.60
CA PHE A 48 16.38 -7.14 36.69
C PHE A 48 16.61 -8.63 36.95
N ASP A 49 16.15 -9.13 38.14
CA ASP A 49 16.30 -10.54 38.56
C ASP A 49 15.33 -11.52 37.88
N GLN A 50 14.27 -11.04 37.26
CA GLN A 50 13.33 -11.88 36.49
C GLN A 50 12.75 -11.10 35.33
N ILE A 51 13.11 -11.49 34.11
CA ILE A 51 12.51 -10.95 32.90
C ILE A 51 11.88 -12.11 32.14
N ASP A 52 10.55 -12.11 32.06
CA ASP A 52 9.83 -12.86 31.03
C ASP A 52 10.42 -12.49 29.68
N GLY A 53 10.76 -13.49 28.85
CA GLY A 53 11.52 -13.31 27.62
C GLY A 53 11.16 -12.06 26.83
N MET A 54 12.15 -11.25 26.50
CA MET A 54 11.97 -9.98 25.78
C MET A 54 11.57 -10.26 24.33
N PRO A 55 10.36 -9.95 23.89
CA PRO A 55 9.96 -10.21 22.53
C PRO A 55 10.61 -9.23 21.55
N MET A 56 11.00 -9.71 20.36
CA MET A 56 11.64 -8.92 19.32
C MET A 56 10.78 -7.72 18.84
N ASN A 57 9.44 -7.83 18.93
CA ASN A 57 8.53 -6.78 18.50
C ASN A 57 8.71 -5.47 19.28
N GLN A 58 9.13 -5.51 20.54
CA GLN A 58 9.36 -4.34 21.36
C GLN A 58 10.40 -3.40 20.74
N TYR A 59 11.41 -3.96 20.06
CA TYR A 59 12.48 -3.21 19.42
C TYR A 59 12.15 -2.77 17.99
N THR A 60 11.11 -3.34 17.39
CA THR A 60 10.66 -3.02 16.03
C THR A 60 9.51 -2.00 16.01
N GLN A 61 9.06 -1.50 17.17
CA GLN A 61 8.00 -0.48 17.26
C GLN A 61 8.53 0.96 17.32
N SER A 62 9.84 1.17 17.34
CA SER A 62 10.43 2.51 17.36
C SER A 62 10.06 3.29 16.08
N LEU A 63 9.86 4.60 16.23
CA LEU A 63 9.57 5.48 15.09
C LEU A 63 10.65 5.36 14.00
N LEU A 64 11.92 5.24 14.40
CA LEU A 64 13.04 5.09 13.48
C LEU A 64 12.95 3.81 12.66
N PHE A 65 12.43 2.71 13.24
CA PHE A 65 12.21 1.44 12.55
C PHE A 65 11.03 1.50 11.58
N VAL A 66 9.97 2.22 11.92
CA VAL A 66 8.74 2.34 11.12
C VAL A 66 8.90 3.38 9.99
N LEU A 67 9.79 4.37 10.17
CA LEU A 67 9.98 5.48 9.23
C LEU A 67 10.25 5.05 7.78
N PRO A 68 11.09 4.05 7.46
CA PRO A 68 11.28 3.59 6.09
C PRO A 68 9.98 3.07 5.44
N ASN A 69 9.11 2.41 6.21
CA ASN A 69 7.82 1.94 5.72
C ASN A 69 6.89 3.11 5.41
N ILE A 70 6.86 4.15 6.26
CA ILE A 70 6.09 5.37 6.01
C ILE A 70 6.58 6.06 4.74
N LEU A 71 7.91 6.13 4.54
CA LEU A 71 8.49 6.70 3.33
C LEU A 71 8.12 5.90 2.07
N CYS A 72 8.14 4.56 2.14
CA CYS A 72 7.70 3.71 1.03
C CYS A 72 6.23 3.94 0.69
N ILE A 73 5.34 3.97 1.69
CA ILE A 73 3.91 4.25 1.49
C ILE A 73 3.71 5.64 0.89
N GLY A 74 4.35 6.67 1.44
CA GLY A 74 4.28 8.04 0.93
C GLY A 74 4.76 8.15 -0.52
N ALA A 75 5.88 7.49 -0.86
CA ALA A 75 6.40 7.48 -2.22
C ALA A 75 5.48 6.76 -3.20
N LEU A 76 4.83 5.67 -2.78
CA LEU A 76 3.85 4.97 -3.61
C LEU A 76 2.58 5.81 -3.83
N VAL A 77 2.11 6.54 -2.82
CA VAL A 77 1.02 7.52 -2.98
C VAL A 77 1.42 8.62 -3.95
N PHE A 78 2.63 9.17 -3.82
CA PHE A 78 3.17 10.13 -4.78
C PHE A 78 3.24 9.55 -6.22
N TYR A 79 3.62 8.28 -6.34
CA TYR A 79 3.65 7.59 -7.62
C TYR A 79 2.26 7.50 -8.25
N VAL A 80 1.21 7.21 -7.47
CA VAL A 80 -0.19 7.18 -7.95
C VAL A 80 -0.55 8.49 -8.67
N PHE A 81 -0.25 9.63 -8.05
CA PHE A 81 -0.47 10.93 -8.68
C PHE A 81 0.52 11.21 -9.82
N GLY A 82 1.80 10.93 -9.59
CA GLY A 82 2.87 11.21 -10.55
C GLY A 82 2.68 10.51 -11.88
N THR A 83 2.21 9.27 -11.92
CA THR A 83 1.99 8.51 -13.17
C THR A 83 1.00 9.18 -14.11
N TRP A 84 0.04 9.91 -13.56
CA TRP A 84 -0.98 10.63 -14.34
C TRP A 84 -0.59 12.08 -14.59
N TYR A 85 -0.23 12.82 -13.53
CA TYR A 85 0.03 14.26 -13.67
C TYR A 85 1.30 14.59 -14.46
N LEU A 86 2.39 13.82 -14.29
CA LEU A 86 3.63 14.05 -15.05
C LEU A 86 3.45 13.86 -16.57
N GLU A 87 2.54 12.99 -16.98
CA GLU A 87 2.25 12.78 -18.41
C GLU A 87 1.39 13.89 -19.02
N TRP A 88 0.52 14.52 -18.20
CA TRP A 88 -0.36 15.57 -18.67
C TRP A 88 0.30 16.95 -18.67
N PHE A 89 1.23 17.21 -17.74
CA PHE A 89 1.93 18.50 -17.63
C PHE A 89 3.32 18.53 -18.30
N GLY A 90 3.81 17.43 -18.84
CA GLY A 90 5.08 17.36 -19.56
C GLY A 90 5.05 18.20 -20.85
N LYS A 91 6.21 18.82 -21.21
CA LYS A 91 6.36 19.64 -22.43
C LYS A 91 5.95 18.92 -23.73
N ASN A 92 5.91 17.60 -23.75
CA ASN A 92 5.60 16.77 -24.93
C ASN A 92 4.26 16.04 -24.85
N THR A 93 3.35 16.41 -23.94
CA THR A 93 2.01 15.81 -23.82
C THR A 93 1.99 14.30 -24.12
N PHE A 94 2.89 13.57 -23.44
CA PHE A 94 3.14 12.15 -23.69
C PHE A 94 1.86 11.29 -23.50
N ALA A 95 0.94 11.75 -22.66
CA ALA A 95 -0.37 11.13 -22.50
C ALA A 95 -1.14 11.05 -23.83
N TYR A 96 -1.09 12.08 -24.66
CA TYR A 96 -1.74 12.07 -25.98
C TYR A 96 -1.10 11.06 -26.93
N GLN A 97 0.23 10.95 -26.91
CA GLN A 97 0.94 9.98 -27.76
C GLN A 97 0.60 8.54 -27.39
N ILE A 98 0.50 8.23 -26.07
CA ILE A 98 0.10 6.90 -25.60
C ILE A 98 -1.35 6.59 -25.96
N LEU A 99 -2.24 7.58 -25.85
CA LEU A 99 -3.66 7.42 -26.17
C LEU A 99 -3.94 7.33 -27.68
N LEU A 100 -3.01 7.81 -28.52
CA LEU A 100 -3.06 7.66 -29.99
C LEU A 100 -2.56 6.30 -30.48
N LEU A 101 -1.89 5.51 -29.64
CA LEU A 101 -1.45 4.18 -30.03
C LEU A 101 -2.64 3.29 -30.43
N PRO A 102 -2.52 2.52 -31.52
CA PRO A 102 -3.57 1.60 -31.94
C PRO A 102 -3.69 0.46 -30.93
N GLY A 103 -4.62 0.59 -29.98
CA GLY A 103 -4.88 -0.37 -28.92
C GLY A 103 -6.01 0.06 -28.00
N ASN A 104 -6.39 -0.80 -27.08
CA ASN A 104 -7.37 -0.46 -26.07
C ASN A 104 -6.76 0.55 -25.08
N ARG A 105 -7.32 1.75 -25.00
CA ARG A 105 -6.86 2.82 -24.09
C ARG A 105 -6.86 2.39 -22.61
N MET A 106 -7.74 1.46 -22.23
CA MET A 106 -7.75 0.87 -20.90
C MET A 106 -6.50 0.05 -20.58
N SER A 107 -5.76 -0.42 -21.59
CA SER A 107 -4.49 -1.12 -21.35
C SER A 107 -3.46 -0.24 -20.64
N VAL A 108 -3.47 1.07 -20.90
CA VAL A 108 -2.61 2.05 -20.21
C VAL A 108 -3.00 2.17 -18.74
N TYR A 109 -4.30 2.27 -18.46
CA TYR A 109 -4.83 2.32 -17.10
C TYR A 109 -4.41 1.08 -16.29
N PHE A 110 -4.64 -0.11 -16.86
CA PHE A 110 -4.25 -1.35 -16.20
C PHE A 110 -2.73 -1.53 -16.08
N ALA A 111 -1.93 -1.03 -17.03
CA ALA A 111 -0.48 -1.09 -16.93
C ALA A 111 0.03 -0.27 -15.73
N LYS A 112 -0.52 0.92 -15.49
CA LYS A 112 -0.20 1.76 -14.33
C LYS A 112 -0.63 1.09 -13.02
N LEU A 113 -1.82 0.49 -12.99
CA LEU A 113 -2.30 -0.25 -11.82
C LEU A 113 -1.40 -1.45 -11.52
N THR A 114 -1.06 -2.25 -12.54
CA THR A 114 -0.20 -3.42 -12.37
C THR A 114 1.21 -3.05 -11.92
N SER A 115 1.81 -1.98 -12.46
CA SER A 115 3.13 -1.52 -12.01
C SER A 115 3.11 -1.10 -10.53
N LEU A 116 2.06 -0.41 -10.09
CA LEU A 116 1.89 -0.05 -8.68
C LEU A 116 1.76 -1.29 -7.79
N LEU A 117 0.96 -2.28 -8.20
CA LEU A 117 0.81 -3.53 -7.44
C LEU A 117 2.13 -4.30 -7.36
N LEU A 118 2.95 -4.30 -8.42
CA LEU A 118 4.28 -4.89 -8.40
C LEU A 118 5.21 -4.18 -7.40
N PHE A 119 5.16 -2.84 -7.31
CA PHE A 119 5.95 -2.11 -6.33
C PHE A 119 5.49 -2.40 -4.90
N ILE A 120 4.18 -2.46 -4.65
CA ILE A 120 3.64 -2.84 -3.33
C ILE A 120 4.09 -4.25 -2.96
N ALA A 121 3.94 -5.22 -3.87
CA ALA A 121 4.37 -6.60 -3.64
C ALA A 121 5.88 -6.69 -3.36
N GLY A 122 6.70 -5.94 -4.08
CA GLY A 122 8.15 -5.90 -3.86
C GLY A 122 8.54 -5.29 -2.50
N CYS A 123 7.84 -4.24 -2.03
CA CYS A 123 8.03 -3.71 -0.67
C CYS A 123 7.71 -4.76 0.39
N LEU A 124 6.62 -5.54 0.20
CA LEU A 124 6.26 -6.63 1.11
C LEU A 124 7.32 -7.73 1.15
N VAL A 125 7.76 -8.16 -0.03
CA VAL A 125 8.83 -9.18 -0.13
C VAL A 125 10.10 -8.69 0.55
N ALA A 126 10.50 -7.43 0.34
CA ALA A 126 11.65 -6.84 1.00
C ALA A 126 11.50 -6.81 2.52
N GLN A 127 10.31 -6.44 3.02
CA GLN A 127 10.01 -6.42 4.46
C GLN A 127 10.10 -7.82 5.09
N LEU A 128 9.60 -8.85 4.39
CA LEU A 128 9.71 -10.23 4.86
C LEU A 128 11.13 -10.77 4.75
N ALA A 129 11.85 -10.42 3.70
CA ALA A 129 13.22 -10.87 3.46
C ALA A 129 14.23 -10.32 4.48
N ILE A 130 13.97 -9.16 5.07
CA ILE A 130 14.85 -8.58 6.09
C ILE A 130 14.72 -9.25 7.46
N PHE A 131 13.62 -9.99 7.73
CA PHE A 131 13.37 -10.61 9.02
C PHE A 131 14.50 -11.50 9.53
N PRO A 132 15.11 -12.40 8.73
CA PRO A 132 16.23 -13.22 9.20
C PRO A 132 17.42 -12.39 9.68
N LEU A 133 17.71 -11.27 9.00
CA LEU A 133 18.76 -10.34 9.40
C LEU A 133 18.43 -9.67 10.73
N LEU A 134 17.20 -9.18 10.89
CA LEU A 134 16.75 -8.59 12.15
C LEU A 134 16.81 -9.60 13.30
N LYS A 135 16.41 -10.85 13.07
CA LYS A 135 16.51 -11.92 14.04
C LYS A 135 17.96 -12.23 14.42
N ALA A 136 18.89 -12.20 13.46
CA ALA A 136 20.31 -12.39 13.73
C ALA A 136 20.89 -11.26 14.59
N ILE A 137 20.50 -10.00 14.32
CA ILE A 137 20.90 -8.83 15.12
C ILE A 137 20.35 -8.95 16.55
N TYR A 138 19.07 -9.27 16.70
CA TYR A 138 18.43 -9.51 17.99
C TYR A 138 19.18 -10.61 18.77
N ALA A 139 19.46 -11.73 18.11
CA ALA A 139 20.15 -12.85 18.72
C ALA A 139 21.61 -12.56 19.08
N SER A 140 22.27 -11.62 18.44
CA SER A 140 23.66 -11.23 18.79
C SER A 140 23.76 -10.36 20.05
N ARG A 141 22.67 -9.67 20.42
CA ARG A 141 22.65 -8.68 21.52
C ARG A 141 21.96 -9.18 22.78
N ILE A 142 20.99 -10.08 22.66
CA ILE A 142 20.24 -10.60 23.81
C ILE A 142 20.70 -12.03 24.11
N PRO A 143 21.14 -12.36 25.34
CA PRO A 143 21.48 -13.70 25.77
C PRO A 143 20.31 -14.68 25.63
N ILE A 144 20.59 -15.96 25.42
CA ILE A 144 19.56 -17.00 25.14
C ILE A 144 18.52 -17.08 26.27
N GLU A 145 18.93 -16.85 27.51
CA GLU A 145 18.10 -16.92 28.72
C GLU A 145 16.98 -15.88 28.73
N TYR A 146 17.19 -14.74 28.07
CA TYR A 146 16.24 -13.62 28.02
C TYR A 146 15.51 -13.51 26.69
N ARG A 147 15.76 -14.40 25.73
CA ARG A 147 15.10 -14.35 24.41
C ARG A 147 13.70 -14.94 24.48
N ALA A 148 12.73 -14.23 23.92
CA ALA A 148 11.48 -14.86 23.54
C ALA A 148 11.72 -15.77 22.32
N ASN A 149 10.98 -16.89 22.25
CA ASN A 149 11.07 -17.80 21.09
C ASN A 149 10.27 -17.25 19.91
N ASP A 150 10.80 -16.19 19.31
CA ASP A 150 10.13 -15.48 18.21
C ASP A 150 10.31 -16.22 16.88
N SER A 151 9.19 -16.65 16.31
CA SER A 151 9.07 -17.07 14.92
C SER A 151 8.68 -15.89 14.02
N LEU A 152 8.80 -16.05 12.69
CA LEU A 152 8.28 -15.04 11.75
C LEU A 152 6.79 -14.75 12.01
N MET A 153 6.00 -15.79 12.27
CA MET A 153 4.56 -15.67 12.50
C MET A 153 4.23 -14.97 13.81
N SER A 154 4.96 -15.28 14.91
CA SER A 154 4.77 -14.58 16.19
C SER A 154 5.19 -13.12 16.10
N TRP A 155 6.27 -12.81 15.37
CA TRP A 155 6.69 -11.43 15.12
C TRP A 155 5.65 -10.65 14.35
N ILE A 156 5.10 -11.21 13.25
CA ILE A 156 4.01 -10.59 12.48
C ILE A 156 2.76 -10.38 13.38
N ALA A 157 2.41 -11.40 14.19
CA ALA A 157 1.23 -11.35 15.04
C ALA A 157 1.27 -10.27 16.13
N GLN A 158 2.46 -9.90 16.55
CA GLN A 158 2.67 -8.92 17.62
C GLN A 158 2.95 -7.51 17.09
N GLN A 159 2.97 -7.31 15.75
CA GLN A 159 3.15 -5.98 15.18
C GLN A 159 1.96 -5.08 15.47
N GLN A 160 2.25 -3.81 15.72
CA GLN A 160 1.25 -2.78 15.98
C GLN A 160 1.34 -1.68 14.92
N PHE A 161 0.29 -0.86 14.81
CA PHE A 161 0.23 0.28 13.91
C PHE A 161 0.39 -0.09 12.42
N ILE A 162 1.27 0.63 11.73
CA ILE A 162 1.48 0.55 10.28
C ILE A 162 1.94 -0.84 9.83
N LEU A 163 2.73 -1.55 10.63
CA LEU A 163 3.21 -2.88 10.26
C LEU A 163 2.11 -3.94 10.27
N ASP A 164 1.12 -3.84 11.18
CA ASP A 164 -0.06 -4.74 11.17
C ASP A 164 -0.92 -4.52 9.91
N VAL A 165 -0.99 -3.28 9.42
CA VAL A 165 -1.68 -2.97 8.14
C VAL A 165 -0.91 -3.52 6.94
N VAL A 166 0.43 -3.42 6.96
CA VAL A 166 1.31 -3.86 5.85
C VAL A 166 1.38 -5.38 5.78
N ILE A 167 1.48 -6.07 6.93
CA ILE A 167 1.60 -7.53 7.00
C ILE A 167 0.58 -8.10 7.99
N PRO A 168 -0.69 -8.24 7.61
CA PRO A 168 -1.71 -8.82 8.47
C PRO A 168 -1.45 -10.31 8.74
N VAL A 169 -1.67 -10.74 9.99
CA VAL A 169 -1.45 -12.12 10.46
C VAL A 169 -2.35 -13.13 9.76
N ASN A 170 -3.61 -12.76 9.56
CA ASN A 170 -4.62 -13.66 9.01
C ASN A 170 -4.78 -13.45 7.50
N GLY A 171 -4.81 -14.54 6.73
CA GLY A 171 -5.03 -14.48 5.29
C GLY A 171 -6.31 -13.71 4.91
N LEU A 172 -7.40 -13.85 5.70
CA LEU A 172 -8.63 -13.09 5.47
C LEU A 172 -8.41 -11.58 5.70
N LYS A 173 -7.73 -11.19 6.78
CA LYS A 173 -7.35 -9.78 7.00
C LYS A 173 -6.46 -9.27 5.88
N PHE A 174 -5.51 -10.08 5.39
CA PHE A 174 -4.67 -9.73 4.26
C PHE A 174 -5.50 -9.39 3.02
N PHE A 175 -6.41 -10.28 2.60
CA PHE A 175 -7.27 -10.02 1.45
C PHE A 175 -8.15 -8.77 1.64
N VAL A 176 -8.72 -8.56 2.83
CA VAL A 176 -9.53 -7.38 3.11
C VAL A 176 -8.69 -6.10 3.02
N HIS A 177 -7.55 -6.01 3.71
CA HIS A 177 -6.71 -4.80 3.69
C HIS A 177 -6.20 -4.48 2.28
N TYR A 178 -5.72 -5.48 1.55
CA TYR A 178 -5.22 -5.27 0.18
C TYR A 178 -6.32 -4.97 -0.82
N SER A 179 -7.51 -5.57 -0.70
CA SER A 179 -8.66 -5.21 -1.55
C SER A 179 -9.11 -3.77 -1.31
N LEU A 180 -9.09 -3.30 -0.06
CA LEU A 180 -9.37 -1.90 0.28
C LEU A 180 -8.30 -0.95 -0.27
N GLY A 181 -7.02 -1.33 -0.17
CA GLY A 181 -5.93 -0.57 -0.78
C GLY A 181 -6.06 -0.46 -2.29
N ILE A 182 -6.35 -1.56 -2.98
CA ILE A 182 -6.61 -1.59 -4.43
C ILE A 182 -7.83 -0.72 -4.78
N MET A 183 -8.92 -0.83 -4.02
CA MET A 183 -10.11 -0.01 -4.21
C MET A 183 -9.77 1.49 -4.09
N ALA A 184 -9.02 1.89 -3.07
CA ALA A 184 -8.60 3.28 -2.87
C ALA A 184 -7.79 3.80 -4.06
N VAL A 185 -6.83 3.01 -4.58
CA VAL A 185 -6.05 3.37 -5.78
C VAL A 185 -6.94 3.51 -7.00
N ILE A 186 -7.87 2.59 -7.22
CA ILE A 186 -8.82 2.64 -8.34
C ILE A 186 -9.70 3.88 -8.25
N ILE A 187 -10.20 4.23 -7.05
CA ILE A 187 -10.97 5.47 -6.82
C ILE A 187 -10.11 6.69 -7.18
N LEU A 188 -8.87 6.78 -6.70
CA LEU A 188 -7.97 7.88 -7.01
C LEU A 188 -7.71 8.00 -8.52
N PHE A 189 -7.44 6.88 -9.20
CA PHE A 189 -7.28 6.87 -10.65
C PHE A 189 -8.53 7.37 -11.37
N THR A 190 -9.71 6.93 -10.92
CA THR A 190 -10.99 7.37 -11.49
C THR A 190 -11.22 8.86 -11.27
N MET A 191 -10.89 9.38 -10.08
CA MET A 191 -10.97 10.81 -9.77
C MET A 191 -10.09 11.64 -10.71
N ILE A 192 -8.82 11.22 -10.92
CA ILE A 192 -7.89 11.90 -11.81
C ILE A 192 -8.40 11.87 -13.28
N VAL A 193 -8.90 10.71 -13.72
CA VAL A 193 -9.47 10.56 -15.07
C VAL A 193 -10.70 11.44 -15.25
N LEU A 194 -11.60 11.53 -14.26
CA LEU A 194 -12.78 12.42 -14.29
C LEU A 194 -12.38 13.89 -14.35
N GLU A 195 -11.42 14.31 -13.51
CA GLU A 195 -10.90 15.68 -13.54
C GLU A 195 -10.42 16.06 -14.93
N ARG A 196 -9.66 15.18 -15.58
CA ARG A 196 -9.11 15.44 -16.92
C ARG A 196 -10.14 15.37 -18.04
N SER A 197 -11.15 14.54 -17.88
CA SER A 197 -12.20 14.38 -18.90
C SER A 197 -13.14 15.59 -19.01
N PHE A 198 -13.42 16.30 -17.88
CA PHE A 198 -14.43 17.35 -17.81
C PHE A 198 -13.86 18.74 -17.46
N ARG A 199 -12.54 18.94 -17.47
CA ARG A 199 -11.85 20.20 -17.14
C ARG A 199 -12.31 20.76 -15.76
N LEU A 200 -12.70 22.04 -15.68
CA LEU A 200 -13.12 22.68 -14.42
C LEU A 200 -14.32 21.99 -13.76
N LYS A 201 -15.29 21.51 -14.53
CA LYS A 201 -16.42 20.72 -14.01
C LYS A 201 -15.97 19.35 -13.51
N GLY A 202 -14.86 18.82 -14.04
CA GLY A 202 -14.27 17.57 -13.65
C GLY A 202 -13.78 17.57 -12.21
N ILE A 203 -13.25 18.69 -11.70
CA ILE A 203 -12.78 18.80 -10.32
C ILE A 203 -13.97 18.60 -9.34
N GLY A 204 -15.08 19.30 -9.57
CA GLY A 204 -16.27 19.12 -8.75
C GLY A 204 -16.85 17.70 -8.83
N LEU A 205 -16.86 17.11 -10.04
CA LEU A 205 -17.36 15.74 -10.26
C LEU A 205 -16.45 14.70 -9.60
N SER A 206 -15.13 14.87 -9.65
CA SER A 206 -14.18 13.96 -9.03
C SER A 206 -14.29 13.97 -7.51
N ILE A 207 -14.43 15.16 -6.90
CA ILE A 207 -14.63 15.31 -5.45
C ILE A 207 -15.94 14.67 -5.03
N LEU A 208 -17.05 14.98 -5.74
CA LEU A 208 -18.36 14.40 -5.46
C LEU A 208 -18.34 12.87 -5.56
N TYR A 209 -17.66 12.34 -6.59
CA TYR A 209 -17.47 10.92 -6.77
C TYR A 209 -16.67 10.30 -5.61
N GLY A 210 -15.54 10.90 -5.21
CA GLY A 210 -14.73 10.44 -4.09
C GLY A 210 -15.53 10.42 -2.77
N ILE A 211 -16.28 11.49 -2.47
CA ILE A 211 -17.18 11.54 -1.31
C ILE A 211 -18.22 10.43 -1.38
N GLY A 212 -18.84 10.21 -2.55
CA GLY A 212 -19.81 9.14 -2.76
C GLY A 212 -19.24 7.74 -2.49
N CYS A 213 -18.03 7.46 -2.95
CA CYS A 213 -17.34 6.18 -2.69
C CYS A 213 -17.03 5.99 -1.20
N VAL A 214 -16.54 7.04 -0.51
CA VAL A 214 -16.28 7.01 0.92
C VAL A 214 -17.59 6.79 1.69
N PHE A 215 -18.66 7.49 1.30
CA PHE A 215 -19.97 7.33 1.92
C PHE A 215 -20.53 5.91 1.74
N LEU A 216 -20.43 5.33 0.54
CA LEU A 216 -20.82 3.93 0.30
C LEU A 216 -20.08 2.94 1.18
N PHE A 217 -18.80 3.22 1.48
CA PHE A 217 -18.01 2.36 2.35
C PHE A 217 -18.36 2.53 3.83
N ILE A 218 -18.57 3.77 4.29
CA ILE A 218 -18.92 4.09 5.67
C ILE A 218 -20.36 3.70 5.99
N ILE A 219 -21.24 3.66 4.99
CA ILE A 219 -22.66 3.32 5.20
C ILE A 219 -22.80 1.95 5.86
N ALA A 220 -21.93 0.98 5.52
CA ALA A 220 -21.90 -0.32 6.16
C ALA A 220 -21.59 -0.25 7.66
N ASP A 221 -20.73 0.69 8.08
CA ASP A 221 -20.37 0.91 9.50
C ASP A 221 -21.48 1.65 10.25
N LEU A 222 -22.23 2.52 9.56
CA LEU A 222 -23.34 3.26 10.15
C LEU A 222 -24.59 2.39 10.34
N PHE A 223 -24.79 1.38 9.50
CA PHE A 223 -25.94 0.48 9.60
C PHE A 223 -25.79 -0.54 10.73
N GLU A 224 -24.56 -0.92 11.12
CA GLU A 224 -24.31 -1.89 12.18
C GLU A 224 -24.94 -1.49 13.54
N PRO A 225 -24.69 -0.27 14.08
CA PRO A 225 -25.26 0.13 15.35
C PRO A 225 -26.73 0.55 15.31
N LEU A 226 -27.26 0.91 14.11
CA LEU A 226 -28.58 1.52 13.98
C LEU A 226 -29.71 0.52 13.71
N PHE A 227 -29.44 -0.59 13.06
CA PHE A 227 -30.50 -1.47 12.57
C PHE A 227 -30.36 -2.95 12.93
N PHE A 228 -29.17 -3.50 13.12
CA PHE A 228 -28.97 -4.92 13.44
C PHE A 228 -27.62 -5.17 14.14
N SER A 229 -27.63 -6.04 15.15
CA SER A 229 -26.41 -6.70 15.60
C SER A 229 -26.00 -7.74 14.56
N LEU A 230 -25.25 -7.32 13.56
CA LEU A 230 -24.75 -8.20 12.48
C LEU A 230 -23.74 -9.20 13.05
N TYR A 231 -23.84 -10.46 12.64
CA TYR A 231 -22.78 -11.41 12.90
C TYR A 231 -21.48 -10.99 12.18
N PRO A 232 -20.30 -11.27 12.76
CA PRO A 232 -19.02 -10.87 12.15
C PRO A 232 -18.85 -11.27 10.68
N ASN A 233 -19.40 -12.43 10.29
CA ASN A 233 -19.36 -12.92 8.91
C ASN A 233 -20.26 -12.11 7.96
N GLU A 234 -21.41 -11.64 8.43
CA GLU A 234 -22.34 -10.83 7.64
C GLU A 234 -21.74 -9.45 7.37
N TYR A 235 -21.14 -8.84 8.39
CA TYR A 235 -20.43 -7.58 8.27
C TYR A 235 -19.30 -7.64 7.23
N ILE A 236 -18.46 -8.68 7.29
CA ILE A 236 -17.39 -8.89 6.31
C ILE A 236 -17.97 -9.08 4.91
N THR A 237 -19.05 -9.84 4.77
CA THR A 237 -19.70 -10.07 3.46
C THR A 237 -20.22 -8.78 2.87
N ILE A 238 -20.88 -7.92 3.64
CA ILE A 238 -21.36 -6.61 3.19
C ILE A 238 -20.19 -5.74 2.74
N LYS A 239 -19.10 -5.68 3.52
CA LYS A 239 -17.89 -4.93 3.16
C LYS A 239 -17.28 -5.41 1.84
N VAL A 240 -17.19 -6.71 1.62
CA VAL A 240 -16.68 -7.29 0.37
C VAL A 240 -17.57 -6.93 -0.81
N ILE A 241 -18.90 -7.01 -0.66
CA ILE A 241 -19.85 -6.61 -1.70
C ILE A 241 -19.73 -5.12 -2.03
N CYS A 242 -19.70 -4.25 -1.02
CA CYS A 242 -19.52 -2.81 -1.23
C CYS A 242 -18.20 -2.50 -1.94
N THR A 243 -17.12 -3.18 -1.56
CA THR A 243 -15.82 -3.04 -2.22
C THR A 243 -15.88 -3.45 -3.69
N ALA A 244 -16.48 -4.60 -3.99
CA ALA A 244 -16.62 -5.11 -5.36
C ALA A 244 -17.47 -4.19 -6.24
N VAL A 245 -18.59 -3.69 -5.71
CA VAL A 245 -19.47 -2.71 -6.40
C VAL A 245 -18.72 -1.41 -6.68
N THR A 246 -18.00 -0.89 -5.71
CA THR A 246 -17.21 0.34 -5.86
C THR A 246 -16.11 0.18 -6.92
N ILE A 247 -15.38 -0.93 -6.92
CA ILE A 247 -14.38 -1.24 -7.95
C ILE A 247 -15.03 -1.33 -9.33
N GLY A 248 -16.13 -2.05 -9.46
CA GLY A 248 -16.86 -2.22 -10.73
C GLY A 248 -17.35 -0.89 -11.30
N LEU A 249 -17.97 -0.05 -10.47
CA LEU A 249 -18.42 1.28 -10.85
C LEU A 249 -17.25 2.20 -11.25
N SER A 250 -16.15 2.16 -10.49
CA SER A 250 -14.95 2.95 -10.77
C SER A 250 -14.33 2.59 -12.12
N LEU A 251 -14.18 1.30 -12.40
CA LEU A 251 -13.64 0.83 -13.68
C LEU A 251 -14.58 1.16 -14.84
N TRP A 252 -15.89 1.05 -14.66
CA TRP A 252 -16.88 1.42 -15.67
C TRP A 252 -16.82 2.92 -16.01
N ILE A 253 -16.80 3.77 -14.99
CA ILE A 253 -16.68 5.24 -15.14
C ILE A 253 -15.35 5.59 -15.81
N SER A 254 -14.24 5.00 -15.40
CA SER A 254 -12.91 5.23 -16.00
C SER A 254 -12.90 4.82 -17.47
N ASN A 255 -13.47 3.67 -17.81
CA ASN A 255 -13.59 3.21 -19.19
C ASN A 255 -14.42 4.15 -20.06
N TYR A 256 -15.55 4.60 -19.53
CA TYR A 256 -16.39 5.59 -20.21
C TYR A 256 -15.65 6.92 -20.44
N ALA A 257 -14.99 7.43 -19.41
CA ALA A 257 -14.30 8.70 -19.46
C ALA A 257 -13.09 8.65 -20.42
N ILE A 258 -12.28 7.60 -20.35
CA ILE A 258 -11.08 7.42 -21.21
C ILE A 258 -11.47 7.26 -22.70
N ASN A 259 -12.50 6.47 -22.99
CA ASN A 259 -12.85 6.16 -24.38
C ASN A 259 -13.72 7.24 -25.05
N LYS A 260 -14.60 7.94 -24.29
CA LYS A 260 -15.59 8.84 -24.89
C LYS A 260 -15.37 10.33 -24.61
N LYS A 261 -14.64 10.69 -23.55
CA LYS A 261 -14.52 12.11 -23.13
C LYS A 261 -13.12 12.68 -23.28
N ILE A 262 -12.09 11.85 -23.22
CA ILE A 262 -10.73 12.30 -23.51
C ILE A 262 -10.59 12.36 -25.03
N SER A 263 -10.88 13.55 -25.63
CA SER A 263 -10.57 13.83 -27.03
C SER A 263 -9.08 14.12 -27.16
N VAL A 264 -8.45 13.42 -28.06
CA VAL A 264 -7.08 13.65 -28.50
C VAL A 264 -7.12 14.59 -29.70
#